data_4a9db7413b13bd366b1e1c3e95ae11ee
#
_entry.id   4a9db7413b13bd366b1e1c3e95ae11ee
#
_cell.length_a   1.000
_cell.length_b   1.000
_cell.length_c   1.000
_cell.angle_alpha   90.00
_cell.angle_beta   90.00
_cell.angle_gamma   90.00
#
_symmetry.space_group_name_H-M   'P 1'
#
loop_
_entity.id
_entity.type
_entity.pdbx_description
1 polymer ?
#
loop_
_entity_poly.entity_id
_entity_poly.type
_entity_poly.pdbx_seq_one_letter_code
_entity_poly.pdbx_strand_id
1 'polypeptide(L)'
;MVNAKDKDCVEIGANEFAYILYTSGTTGIPKGIVRDVGGHIVALKWTMKNIYNVDENDVWWSASDIGWIVGHSYIVYAPLFKGCTTVLFEGKPVGTPDAGVFWRIISEYKIKSLFTAPTAFRAIKK
;
A
#
# COMPACT_ATOMS: atom_id res chain seq x y z
N MET A 1 3.45 3.33 23.82
CA MET A 1 1.98 3.46 23.62
C MET A 1 1.14 3.08 24.83
N VAL A 2 1.74 2.67 25.94
CA VAL A 2 1.03 2.18 27.14
C VAL A 2 0.09 3.23 27.77
N ASN A 3 0.29 4.51 27.49
CA ASN A 3 -0.51 5.63 28.05
C ASN A 3 -1.35 6.37 26.98
N ALA A 4 -1.47 5.87 25.79
CA ALA A 4 -2.32 6.47 24.76
C ALA A 4 -3.80 6.18 25.11
N LYS A 5 -4.62 7.22 25.11
CA LYS A 5 -6.08 7.09 25.25
C LYS A 5 -6.70 6.92 23.88
N ASP A 6 -7.76 6.14 23.80
CA ASP A 6 -8.56 6.03 22.59
C ASP A 6 -9.08 7.41 22.17
N LYS A 7 -9.13 7.63 20.88
CA LYS A 7 -9.68 8.84 20.27
C LYS A 7 -10.69 8.45 19.21
N ASP A 8 -11.80 9.15 19.20
CA ASP A 8 -12.83 9.00 18.17
C ASP A 8 -12.29 9.46 16.80
N CYS A 9 -12.83 8.89 15.74
CA CYS A 9 -12.56 9.33 14.39
C CYS A 9 -13.10 10.74 14.18
N VAL A 10 -12.38 11.54 13.41
CA VAL A 10 -12.89 12.83 12.92
C VAL A 10 -13.74 12.57 11.69
N GLU A 11 -14.97 13.05 11.68
CA GLU A 11 -15.83 13.02 10.50
C GLU A 11 -15.29 13.96 9.42
N ILE A 12 -15.11 13.45 8.21
CA ILE A 12 -14.57 14.19 7.06
C ILE A 12 -15.52 14.01 5.88
N GLY A 13 -15.85 15.09 5.20
CA GLY A 13 -16.68 15.06 3.99
C GLY A 13 -15.98 14.35 2.83
N ALA A 14 -16.76 13.66 1.98
CA ALA A 14 -16.22 12.91 0.85
C ALA A 14 -15.40 13.76 -0.14
N ASN A 15 -15.72 15.03 -0.27
CA ASN A 15 -15.03 15.98 -1.17
C ASN A 15 -13.87 16.71 -0.50
N GLU A 16 -13.60 16.45 0.78
CA GLU A 16 -12.46 17.04 1.47
C GLU A 16 -11.17 16.29 1.12
N PHE A 17 -10.04 16.97 1.33
CA PHE A 17 -8.73 16.40 1.01
C PHE A 17 -8.29 15.39 2.08
N ALA A 18 -7.91 14.20 1.63
CA ALA A 18 -7.31 13.19 2.49
C ALA A 18 -5.82 13.48 2.74
N TYR A 19 -5.08 13.77 1.67
CA TYR A 19 -3.66 14.12 1.73
C TYR A 19 -3.15 14.75 0.44
N ILE A 20 -1.98 15.37 0.53
CA ILE A 20 -1.21 15.87 -0.62
C ILE A 20 0.15 15.18 -0.60
N LEU A 21 0.51 14.50 -1.67
CA LEU A 21 1.81 13.86 -1.83
C LEU A 21 2.60 14.56 -2.94
N TYR A 22 3.78 15.07 -2.61
CA TYR A 22 4.66 15.72 -3.57
C TYR A 22 5.51 14.71 -4.33
N THR A 23 5.59 14.88 -5.64
CA THR A 23 6.46 14.11 -6.53
C THR A 23 7.46 15.02 -7.22
N SER A 24 8.59 14.47 -7.69
CA SER A 24 9.68 15.23 -8.29
C SER A 24 9.32 15.94 -9.60
N GLY A 25 8.16 15.71 -10.19
CA GLY A 25 7.71 16.34 -11.42
C GLY A 25 8.72 16.22 -12.59
N THR A 26 8.24 16.07 -13.81
CA THR A 26 9.09 15.95 -15.02
C THR A 26 9.83 17.25 -15.37
N THR A 27 9.42 18.38 -14.83
CA THR A 27 9.99 19.72 -15.08
C THR A 27 10.96 20.18 -13.98
N GLY A 28 11.28 19.30 -13.02
CA GLY A 28 12.15 19.65 -11.88
C GLY A 28 11.42 20.40 -10.75
N ILE A 29 10.21 20.89 -10.96
CA ILE A 29 9.39 21.52 -9.93
C ILE A 29 8.53 20.46 -9.27
N PRO A 30 8.59 20.28 -7.93
CA PRO A 30 7.74 19.33 -7.24
C PRO A 30 6.24 19.61 -7.47
N LYS A 31 5.48 18.55 -7.76
CA LYS A 31 4.04 18.62 -7.96
C LYS A 31 3.32 17.93 -6.81
N GLY A 32 2.38 18.65 -6.18
CA GLY A 32 1.51 18.10 -5.16
C GLY A 32 0.34 17.35 -5.79
N ILE A 33 0.26 16.05 -5.55
CA ILE A 33 -0.88 15.24 -5.95
C ILE A 33 -1.88 15.21 -4.81
N VAL A 34 -3.04 15.80 -5.06
CA VAL A 34 -4.14 15.89 -4.09
C VAL A 34 -5.04 14.67 -4.23
N ARG A 35 -5.41 14.08 -3.11
CA ARG A 35 -6.42 13.02 -3.04
C ARG A 35 -7.59 13.50 -2.19
N ASP A 36 -8.79 13.40 -2.74
CA ASP A 36 -10.03 13.54 -2.00
C ASP A 36 -10.34 12.25 -1.22
N VAL A 37 -11.16 12.35 -0.19
CA VAL A 37 -11.50 11.21 0.66
C VAL A 37 -12.39 10.20 -0.09
N GLY A 38 -13.51 10.66 -0.61
CA GLY A 38 -14.52 9.77 -1.19
C GLY A 38 -14.08 9.07 -2.46
N GLY A 39 -13.57 9.82 -3.43
CA GLY A 39 -13.11 9.25 -4.71
C GLY A 39 -11.95 8.28 -4.51
N HIS A 40 -11.03 8.60 -3.60
CA HIS A 40 -9.91 7.73 -3.28
C HIS A 40 -10.36 6.40 -2.65
N ILE A 41 -11.29 6.45 -1.68
CA ILE A 41 -11.86 5.23 -1.07
C ILE A 41 -12.54 4.36 -2.12
N VAL A 42 -13.38 4.93 -2.94
CA VAL A 42 -14.13 4.21 -3.99
C VAL A 42 -13.16 3.53 -4.96
N ALA A 43 -12.17 4.27 -5.47
CA ALA A 43 -11.18 3.73 -6.41
C ALA A 43 -10.38 2.57 -5.79
N LEU A 44 -9.91 2.71 -4.54
CA LEU A 44 -9.13 1.67 -3.88
C LEU A 44 -9.97 0.43 -3.57
N LYS A 45 -11.18 0.58 -3.04
CA LYS A 45 -12.08 -0.57 -2.80
C LYS A 45 -12.41 -1.31 -4.08
N TRP A 46 -12.66 -0.57 -5.16
CA TRP A 46 -12.97 -1.16 -6.47
C TRP A 46 -11.77 -1.94 -7.03
N THR A 47 -10.57 -1.36 -6.99
CA THR A 47 -9.36 -2.02 -7.51
C THR A 47 -8.98 -3.25 -6.69
N MET A 48 -9.07 -3.18 -5.36
CA MET A 48 -8.81 -4.34 -4.50
C MET A 48 -9.71 -5.52 -4.85
N LYS A 49 -11.01 -5.27 -5.11
CA LYS A 49 -11.96 -6.33 -5.51
C LYS A 49 -11.76 -6.81 -6.94
N ASN A 50 -11.76 -5.89 -7.90
CA ASN A 50 -11.94 -6.22 -9.31
C ASN A 50 -10.63 -6.45 -10.07
N ILE A 51 -9.52 -5.89 -9.59
CA ILE A 51 -8.20 -6.06 -10.21
C ILE A 51 -7.37 -7.08 -9.43
N TYR A 52 -7.30 -6.97 -8.11
CA TYR A 52 -6.46 -7.81 -7.28
C TYR A 52 -7.18 -9.03 -6.70
N ASN A 53 -8.51 -9.10 -6.84
CA ASN A 53 -9.35 -10.17 -6.32
C ASN A 53 -9.14 -10.42 -4.82
N VAL A 54 -9.00 -9.36 -4.04
CA VAL A 54 -8.79 -9.39 -2.59
C VAL A 54 -10.09 -9.07 -1.89
N ASP A 55 -10.47 -9.89 -0.92
CA ASP A 55 -11.63 -9.71 -0.05
C ASP A 55 -11.24 -9.54 1.42
N GLU A 56 -12.23 -9.29 2.27
CA GLU A 56 -12.07 -9.28 3.71
C GLU A 56 -11.44 -10.60 4.18
N ASN A 57 -10.57 -10.51 5.17
CA ASN A 57 -9.80 -11.63 5.72
C ASN A 57 -8.71 -12.24 4.81
N ASP A 58 -8.60 -11.82 3.56
CA ASP A 58 -7.45 -12.19 2.73
C ASP A 58 -6.16 -11.52 3.24
N VAL A 59 -5.03 -12.09 2.88
CA VAL A 59 -3.73 -11.46 3.14
C VAL A 59 -3.21 -10.80 1.86
N TRP A 60 -2.97 -9.52 1.96
CA TRP A 60 -2.48 -8.64 0.90
C TRP A 60 -1.05 -8.19 1.17
N TRP A 61 -0.24 -8.09 0.14
CA TRP A 61 1.08 -7.50 0.25
C TRP A 61 1.38 -6.54 -0.89
N SER A 62 1.52 -5.27 -0.57
CA SER A 62 2.12 -4.29 -1.48
C SER A 62 3.59 -4.09 -1.08
N ALA A 63 4.49 -4.76 -1.80
CA ALA A 63 5.92 -4.64 -1.59
C ALA A 63 6.46 -3.43 -2.38
N SER A 64 6.16 -2.24 -1.89
CA SER A 64 6.52 -0.95 -2.46
C SER A 64 7.02 -0.01 -1.36
N ASP A 65 7.54 1.13 -1.76
CA ASP A 65 7.97 2.17 -0.83
C ASP A 65 6.77 3.03 -0.45
N ILE A 66 6.57 3.22 0.86
CA ILE A 66 5.47 4.01 1.40
C ILE A 66 5.57 5.50 1.02
N GLY A 67 6.75 5.99 0.70
CA GLY A 67 6.97 7.38 0.25
C GLY A 67 6.40 7.69 -1.13
N TRP A 68 6.01 6.68 -1.91
CA TRP A 68 5.39 6.84 -3.21
C TRP A 68 3.87 6.74 -3.15
N ILE A 69 3.18 7.29 -4.16
CA ILE A 69 1.71 7.25 -4.28
C ILE A 69 1.18 5.82 -4.19
N VAL A 70 1.85 4.88 -4.86
CA VAL A 70 1.48 3.47 -4.82
C VAL A 70 1.58 2.92 -3.41
N GLY A 71 2.66 3.25 -2.69
CA GLY A 71 2.83 2.84 -1.31
C GLY A 71 1.75 3.42 -0.39
N HIS A 72 1.50 4.73 -0.44
CA HIS A 72 0.41 5.33 0.31
C HIS A 72 -0.93 4.65 0.04
N SER A 73 -1.27 4.47 -1.24
CA SER A 73 -2.55 3.89 -1.63
C SER A 73 -2.68 2.42 -1.23
N TYR A 74 -1.68 1.59 -1.50
CA TYR A 74 -1.81 0.13 -1.45
C TYR A 74 -1.08 -0.55 -0.29
N ILE A 75 -0.24 0.15 0.46
CA ILE A 75 0.28 -0.34 1.75
C ILE A 75 -0.63 0.09 2.88
N VAL A 76 -1.10 1.36 2.87
CA VAL A 76 -1.84 1.96 3.99
C VAL A 76 -3.35 1.90 3.76
N TYR A 77 -3.85 2.64 2.76
CA TYR A 77 -5.28 2.91 2.68
C TYR A 77 -6.10 1.74 2.12
N ALA A 78 -5.70 1.15 1.00
CA ALA A 78 -6.48 0.12 0.32
C ALA A 78 -6.78 -1.10 1.19
N PRO A 79 -5.79 -1.72 1.87
CA PRO A 79 -6.06 -2.87 2.72
C PRO A 79 -6.96 -2.53 3.91
N LEU A 80 -6.80 -1.34 4.51
CA LEU A 80 -7.65 -0.90 5.62
C LEU A 80 -9.10 -0.69 5.16
N PHE A 81 -9.30 -0.01 4.03
CA PHE A 81 -10.64 0.17 3.47
C PHE A 81 -11.30 -1.14 3.03
N LYS A 82 -10.50 -2.12 2.64
CA LYS A 82 -11.00 -3.44 2.24
C LYS A 82 -11.27 -4.34 3.44
N GLY A 83 -10.66 -4.08 4.59
CA GLY A 83 -10.76 -4.92 5.78
C GLY A 83 -9.93 -6.21 5.67
N CYS A 84 -8.85 -6.18 4.90
CA CYS A 84 -7.95 -7.32 4.76
C CYS A 84 -6.66 -7.15 5.58
N THR A 85 -5.96 -8.26 5.83
CA THR A 85 -4.64 -8.22 6.46
C THR A 85 -3.60 -7.70 5.48
N THR A 86 -2.75 -6.78 5.93
CA THR A 86 -1.64 -6.26 5.12
C THR A 86 -0.29 -6.65 5.71
N VAL A 87 0.67 -6.97 4.84
CA VAL A 87 2.06 -7.25 5.22
C VAL A 87 2.87 -5.97 5.14
N LEU A 88 3.52 -5.62 6.24
CA LEU A 88 4.55 -4.58 6.30
C LEU A 88 5.92 -5.27 6.34
N PHE A 89 6.73 -5.04 5.32
CA PHE A 89 8.04 -5.67 5.18
C PHE A 89 9.14 -4.63 5.29
N GLU A 90 9.96 -4.76 6.32
CA GLU A 90 11.15 -3.94 6.52
C GLU A 90 12.34 -4.61 5.84
N GLY A 91 12.50 -4.37 4.55
CA GLY A 91 13.60 -4.96 3.80
C GLY A 91 13.57 -4.58 2.31
N LYS A 92 14.52 -5.15 1.59
CA LYS A 92 14.66 -4.97 0.13
C LYS A 92 14.35 -6.29 -0.59
N PRO A 93 13.98 -6.24 -1.87
CA PRO A 93 13.73 -7.46 -2.67
C PRO A 93 14.93 -8.40 -2.75
N VAL A 94 16.13 -7.86 -2.60
CA VAL A 94 17.40 -8.62 -2.65
C VAL A 94 18.27 -8.20 -1.48
N GLY A 95 18.92 -9.17 -0.86
CA GLY A 95 19.86 -8.92 0.23
C GLY A 95 19.22 -8.73 1.62
N THR A 96 17.96 -9.08 1.81
CA THR A 96 17.29 -9.00 3.12
C THR A 96 16.39 -10.23 3.36
N PRO A 97 16.88 -11.35 3.82
CA PRO A 97 18.30 -11.75 3.84
C PRO A 97 18.83 -12.19 2.46
N ASP A 98 17.95 -12.60 1.55
CA ASP A 98 18.29 -13.14 0.22
C ASP A 98 17.13 -12.97 -0.79
N ALA A 99 17.35 -13.35 -2.05
CA ALA A 99 16.36 -13.24 -3.13
C ALA A 99 15.12 -14.13 -2.96
N GLY A 100 15.16 -15.11 -2.06
CA GLY A 100 14.05 -16.05 -1.80
C GLY A 100 13.06 -15.53 -0.76
N VAL A 101 13.35 -14.41 -0.07
CA VAL A 101 12.55 -13.93 1.06
C VAL A 101 11.10 -13.66 0.68
N PHE A 102 10.83 -13.05 -0.47
CA PHE A 102 9.45 -12.76 -0.90
C PHE A 102 8.62 -14.02 -1.02
N TRP A 103 9.18 -15.08 -1.59
CA TRP A 103 8.48 -16.35 -1.79
C TRP A 103 8.20 -17.07 -0.47
N ARG A 104 9.15 -16.98 0.49
CA ARG A 104 8.93 -17.54 1.83
C ARG A 104 7.80 -16.81 2.57
N ILE A 105 7.80 -15.48 2.55
CA ILE A 105 6.75 -14.67 3.17
C ILE A 105 5.39 -14.95 2.53
N ILE A 106 5.33 -15.03 1.19
CA ILE A 106 4.09 -15.38 0.48
C ILE A 106 3.55 -16.73 0.92
N SER A 107 4.41 -17.73 1.02
CA SER A 107 4.03 -19.07 1.44
C SER A 107 3.61 -19.13 2.91
N GLU A 108 4.40 -18.52 3.80
CA GLU A 108 4.19 -18.55 5.25
C GLU A 108 2.88 -17.86 5.65
N TYR A 109 2.65 -16.66 5.13
CA TYR A 109 1.46 -15.86 5.45
C TYR A 109 0.28 -16.09 4.50
N LYS A 110 0.40 -17.02 3.56
CA LYS A 110 -0.65 -17.35 2.57
C LYS A 110 -1.15 -16.11 1.83
N ILE A 111 -0.22 -15.29 1.39
CA ILE A 111 -0.53 -14.03 0.70
C ILE A 111 -1.27 -14.34 -0.59
N LYS A 112 -2.47 -13.82 -0.73
CA LYS A 112 -3.32 -14.01 -1.91
C LYS A 112 -2.82 -13.22 -3.11
N SER A 113 -2.34 -12.02 -2.90
CA SER A 113 -1.92 -11.13 -3.97
C SER A 113 -0.70 -10.31 -3.56
N LEU A 114 0.34 -10.33 -4.40
CA LEU A 114 1.53 -9.51 -4.26
C LEU A 114 1.52 -8.39 -5.30
N PHE A 115 1.58 -7.15 -4.86
CA PHE A 115 1.74 -5.98 -5.71
C PHE A 115 3.12 -5.36 -5.51
N THR A 116 3.95 -5.33 -6.55
CA THR A 116 5.29 -4.75 -6.48
C THR A 116 5.72 -4.16 -7.82
N ALA A 117 6.82 -3.42 -7.83
CA ALA A 117 7.36 -2.83 -9.04
C ALA A 117 8.07 -3.88 -9.93
N PRO A 118 8.02 -3.74 -11.27
CA PRO A 118 8.77 -4.62 -12.18
C PRO A 118 10.27 -4.68 -11.90
N THR A 119 10.84 -3.59 -11.37
CA THR A 119 12.25 -3.52 -10.96
C THR A 119 12.59 -4.46 -9.82
N ALA A 120 11.66 -4.70 -8.90
CA ALA A 120 11.85 -5.67 -7.81
C ALA A 120 11.98 -7.09 -8.38
N PHE A 121 11.09 -7.50 -9.28
CA PHE A 121 11.19 -8.81 -9.95
C PHE A 121 12.49 -8.98 -10.74
N ARG A 122 12.94 -7.93 -11.44
CA ARG A 122 14.22 -7.97 -12.16
C ARG A 122 15.40 -8.13 -11.20
N ALA A 123 15.34 -7.52 -10.03
CA ALA A 123 16.38 -7.65 -9.02
C ALA A 123 16.42 -9.05 -8.41
N ILE A 124 15.27 -9.65 -8.12
CA ILE A 124 15.15 -11.00 -7.57
C ILE A 124 15.63 -12.07 -8.58
N LYS A 125 15.42 -11.83 -9.88
CA LYS A 125 15.79 -12.79 -10.94
C LYS A 125 17.31 -12.88 -11.20
N LYS A 126 18.08 -11.87 -10.81
CA LYS A 126 19.56 -11.85 -10.99
C LYS A 126 20.25 -12.75 -9.98
#